data_a06429113481d79be248aa6785aacd78
#
_entry.id   a06429113481d79be248aa6785aacd78
#
_cell.length_a   1.000
_cell.length_b   1.000
_cell.length_c   1.000
_cell.angle_alpha   90.00
_cell.angle_beta   90.00
_cell.angle_gamma   90.00
#
_symmetry.space_group_name_H-M   'P 1'
#
loop_
_entity.id
_entity.type
_entity.pdbx_description
1 polymer ?
#
loop_
_entity_poly.entity_id
_entity_poly.type
_entity_poly.pdbx_seq_one_letter_code
_entity_poly.pdbx_strand_id
1 'polypeptide(L)'
;MNRNQLAKATISTLKGERKVITVLFNPTEYSFERSNSYKTTSIPGLGSPLIQFVNGECDQLSMELFMDDYTDPNGPTSQLSPESQPLSKRLKELSGLLNVNRQIHAPPPVEFRWGSMVFHAIIEKLGRKVTMFHPDGTPARVTLSVSFKEYRTLKELIEDPRRESADKTKRRVTIGKEQLWAIAAREYDSASEWVLIAEANDLDDPRDIKPGDWLTMPAVEYDHAAR
;
A
#
# COMPACT_ATOMS: atom_id res chain seq x y z
N MET A 1 15.29 -25.67 -5.28
CA MET A 1 15.87 -24.39 -5.74
C MET A 1 17.32 -24.32 -5.31
N ASN A 2 18.25 -24.24 -6.27
CA ASN A 2 19.68 -24.18 -5.99
C ASN A 2 20.01 -22.84 -5.29
N ARG A 3 20.41 -22.89 -4.02
CA ARG A 3 20.78 -21.72 -3.20
C ARG A 3 22.05 -20.97 -3.68
N ASN A 4 22.68 -21.44 -4.75
CA ASN A 4 23.96 -20.90 -5.24
C ASN A 4 23.81 -19.95 -6.45
N GLN A 5 22.62 -19.69 -6.97
CA GLN A 5 22.44 -18.69 -8.01
C GLN A 5 21.98 -17.37 -7.39
N LEU A 6 22.77 -16.32 -7.58
CA LEU A 6 22.42 -14.95 -7.16
C LEU A 6 21.15 -14.50 -7.93
N ALA A 7 20.02 -14.45 -7.23
CA ALA A 7 18.80 -13.91 -7.82
C ALA A 7 18.96 -12.42 -8.07
N LYS A 8 18.87 -11.99 -9.33
CA LYS A 8 18.86 -10.56 -9.70
C LYS A 8 17.52 -9.93 -9.39
N ALA A 9 17.54 -8.72 -8.84
CA ALA A 9 16.36 -7.92 -8.70
C ALA A 9 15.84 -7.45 -10.06
N THR A 10 14.53 -7.43 -10.23
CA THR A 10 13.85 -6.99 -11.47
C THR A 10 12.73 -6.03 -11.17
N ILE A 11 12.53 -5.06 -12.05
CA ILE A 11 11.41 -4.13 -12.06
C ILE A 11 10.62 -4.38 -13.34
N SER A 12 9.36 -4.81 -13.23
CA SER A 12 8.52 -5.08 -14.40
C SER A 12 7.22 -4.27 -14.33
N THR A 13 6.72 -3.81 -15.48
CA THR A 13 5.44 -3.11 -15.55
C THR A 13 4.29 -4.10 -15.41
N LEU A 14 3.29 -3.76 -14.58
CA LEU A 14 2.06 -4.54 -14.38
C LEU A 14 0.96 -4.19 -15.37
N LYS A 15 0.97 -2.95 -15.89
CA LYS A 15 -0.03 -2.44 -16.83
C LYS A 15 0.64 -1.66 -17.97
N GLY A 16 0.00 -1.65 -19.12
CA GLY A 16 0.52 -1.00 -20.33
C GLY A 16 1.52 -1.88 -21.07
N GLU A 17 2.50 -1.27 -21.72
CA GLU A 17 3.57 -1.99 -22.43
C GLU A 17 4.42 -2.77 -21.43
N ARG A 18 4.56 -4.08 -21.65
CA ARG A 18 5.36 -4.94 -20.77
C ARG A 18 6.85 -4.62 -20.90
N LYS A 19 7.43 -4.06 -19.87
CA LYS A 19 8.86 -3.81 -19.74
C LYS A 19 9.40 -4.57 -18.53
N VAL A 20 10.57 -5.18 -18.70
CA VAL A 20 11.29 -5.85 -17.62
C VAL A 20 12.69 -5.27 -17.59
N ILE A 21 13.02 -4.62 -16.49
CA ILE A 21 14.33 -4.02 -16.25
C ILE A 21 15.02 -4.83 -15.17
N THR A 22 16.08 -5.50 -15.55
CA THR A 22 16.92 -6.24 -14.59
C THR A 22 17.92 -5.26 -13.96
N VAL A 23 17.98 -5.26 -12.63
CA VAL A 23 18.93 -4.45 -11.89
C VAL A 23 20.32 -5.05 -12.05
N LEU A 24 21.30 -4.22 -12.36
CA LEU A 24 22.66 -4.65 -12.64
C LEU A 24 23.33 -5.26 -11.42
N PHE A 25 23.28 -4.53 -10.32
CA PHE A 25 23.73 -4.97 -9.00
C PHE A 25 22.53 -4.96 -8.05
N ASN A 26 22.37 -6.03 -7.28
CA ASN A 26 21.34 -6.07 -6.26
C ASN A 26 21.60 -4.97 -5.22
N PRO A 27 20.56 -4.35 -4.66
CA PRO A 27 20.74 -3.39 -3.59
C PRO A 27 21.45 -4.05 -2.40
N THR A 28 22.33 -3.31 -1.74
CA THR A 28 23.01 -3.78 -0.52
C THR A 28 22.07 -3.77 0.68
N GLU A 29 21.14 -2.83 0.66
CA GLU A 29 20.13 -2.63 1.70
C GLU A 29 18.84 -2.07 1.09
N TYR A 30 17.74 -2.22 1.79
CA TYR A 30 16.48 -1.56 1.51
C TYR A 30 15.80 -1.16 2.81
N SER A 31 15.03 -0.07 2.77
CA SER A 31 14.16 0.36 3.87
C SER A 31 12.72 0.07 3.50
N PHE A 32 12.00 -0.54 4.42
CA PHE A 32 10.56 -0.79 4.31
C PHE A 32 9.84 -0.04 5.42
N GLU A 33 8.95 0.88 5.03
CA GLU A 33 8.23 1.73 5.96
C GLU A 33 6.73 1.45 5.85
N ARG A 34 6.09 1.32 7.03
CA ARG A 34 4.65 1.23 7.18
C ARG A 34 4.20 2.25 8.21
N SER A 35 3.22 3.05 7.89
CA SER A 35 2.70 4.09 8.76
C SER A 35 1.18 4.07 8.85
N ASN A 36 0.66 4.69 9.91
CA ASN A 36 -0.75 4.92 10.11
C ASN A 36 -0.98 6.41 10.33
N SER A 37 -2.07 6.91 9.82
CA SER A 37 -2.50 8.29 10.01
C SER A 37 -3.42 8.41 11.23
N TYR A 38 -3.12 9.36 12.12
CA TYR A 38 -3.90 9.64 13.32
C TYR A 38 -4.29 11.12 13.36
N LYS A 39 -5.54 11.39 13.69
CA LYS A 39 -6.02 12.72 14.00
C LYS A 39 -5.88 12.99 15.50
N THR A 40 -5.20 14.06 15.85
CA THR A 40 -5.03 14.49 17.25
C THR A 40 -5.92 15.69 17.50
N THR A 41 -6.78 15.62 18.52
CA THR A 41 -7.67 16.72 18.93
C THR A 41 -7.38 17.08 20.38
N SER A 42 -6.96 18.33 20.59
CA SER A 42 -6.74 18.86 21.95
C SER A 42 -8.08 19.36 22.51
N ILE A 43 -8.42 18.87 23.69
CA ILE A 43 -9.64 19.28 24.43
C ILE A 43 -9.17 20.06 25.67
N PRO A 44 -9.57 21.32 25.83
CA PRO A 44 -9.23 22.10 27.02
C PRO A 44 -9.69 21.39 28.30
N GLY A 45 -8.80 21.28 29.29
CA GLY A 45 -9.06 20.62 30.56
C GLY A 45 -8.68 19.13 30.63
N LEU A 46 -8.29 18.51 29.51
CA LEU A 46 -7.69 17.16 29.51
C LEU A 46 -6.18 17.26 29.53
N GLY A 47 -5.53 16.38 30.33
CA GLY A 47 -4.07 16.35 30.47
C GLY A 47 -3.34 15.79 29.24
N SER A 48 -4.06 15.18 28.26
CA SER A 48 -3.52 14.69 27.00
C SER A 48 -4.53 14.87 25.88
N PRO A 49 -4.07 15.01 24.61
CA PRO A 49 -4.96 15.10 23.47
C PRO A 49 -5.63 13.75 23.18
N LEU A 50 -6.82 13.81 22.59
CA LEU A 50 -7.50 12.63 22.04
C LEU A 50 -6.87 12.24 20.71
N ILE A 51 -6.44 10.98 20.59
CA ILE A 51 -5.87 10.41 19.37
C ILE A 51 -6.90 9.48 18.74
N GLN A 52 -7.24 9.76 17.47
CA GLN A 52 -8.18 8.97 16.70
C GLN A 52 -7.49 8.41 15.45
N PHE A 53 -7.58 7.10 15.23
CA PHE A 53 -7.11 6.47 14.00
C PHE A 53 -7.94 6.97 12.81
N VAL A 54 -7.27 7.33 11.71
CA VAL A 54 -7.92 7.77 10.48
C VAL A 54 -7.88 6.66 9.44
N ASN A 55 -6.67 6.26 9.04
CA ASN A 55 -6.45 5.18 8.05
C ASN A 55 -5.02 4.64 8.16
N GLY A 56 -4.79 3.46 7.57
CA GLY A 56 -3.45 2.99 7.25
C GLY A 56 -2.92 3.69 6.00
N GLU A 57 -1.64 4.03 5.98
CA GLU A 57 -0.98 4.54 4.79
C GLU A 57 -0.43 3.40 3.94
N CYS A 58 -0.13 3.69 2.67
CA CYS A 58 0.50 2.73 1.78
C CYS A 58 1.92 2.42 2.24
N ASP A 59 2.30 1.16 2.18
CA ASP A 59 3.67 0.74 2.45
C ASP A 59 4.65 1.40 1.47
N GLN A 60 5.82 1.76 1.96
CA GLN A 60 6.88 2.37 1.16
C GLN A 60 8.15 1.52 1.22
N LEU A 61 8.75 1.30 0.05
CA LEU A 61 10.01 0.58 -0.11
C LEU A 61 11.02 1.51 -0.76
N SER A 62 12.15 1.74 -0.11
CA SER A 62 13.23 2.60 -0.61
C SER A 62 14.55 1.85 -0.66
N MET A 63 15.33 2.09 -1.72
CA MET A 63 16.63 1.47 -1.90
C MET A 63 17.55 2.27 -2.81
N GLU A 64 18.83 1.96 -2.76
CA GLU A 64 19.81 2.45 -3.72
C GLU A 64 20.19 1.36 -4.72
N LEU A 65 20.10 1.69 -6.00
CA LEU A 65 20.49 0.82 -7.11
C LEU A 65 21.78 1.37 -7.74
N PHE A 66 22.79 0.53 -7.77
CA PHE A 66 24.07 0.87 -8.38
C PHE A 66 24.12 0.38 -9.84
N MET A 67 24.57 1.21 -10.74
CA MET A 67 24.75 0.91 -12.16
C MET A 67 26.12 1.40 -12.65
N ASP A 68 26.84 0.54 -13.34
CA ASP A 68 28.19 0.82 -13.82
C ASP A 68 28.43 0.14 -15.17
N ASP A 69 28.85 0.91 -16.17
CA ASP A 69 29.19 0.39 -17.50
C ASP A 69 30.55 -0.33 -17.54
N TYR A 70 31.48 -0.01 -16.61
CA TYR A 70 32.80 -0.60 -16.61
C TYR A 70 32.88 -1.98 -15.95
N THR A 71 32.05 -2.20 -14.94
CA THR A 71 32.06 -3.44 -14.14
C THR A 71 30.94 -4.41 -14.55
N ASP A 72 30.07 -4.00 -15.49
CA ASP A 72 29.05 -4.89 -16.05
C ASP A 72 29.73 -5.91 -16.98
N PRO A 73 29.76 -7.22 -16.65
CA PRO A 73 30.28 -8.24 -17.56
C PRO A 73 29.48 -8.32 -18.87
N ASN A 74 28.29 -7.72 -18.92
CA ASN A 74 27.45 -7.58 -20.11
C ASN A 74 27.39 -6.13 -20.60
N GLY A 75 28.27 -5.24 -20.12
CA GLY A 75 28.34 -3.83 -20.54
C GLY A 75 28.96 -3.67 -21.93
N PRO A 76 28.85 -2.49 -22.57
CA PRO A 76 29.30 -2.24 -23.92
C PRO A 76 30.82 -2.40 -24.11
N THR A 77 31.59 -2.41 -23.03
CA THR A 77 33.04 -2.67 -23.05
C THR A 77 33.38 -4.16 -22.94
N SER A 78 32.45 -5.02 -22.53
CA SER A 78 32.64 -6.46 -22.58
C SER A 78 32.24 -6.96 -23.96
N GLN A 79 33.23 -7.42 -24.74
CA GLN A 79 33.03 -7.99 -26.09
C GLN A 79 32.22 -9.31 -26.11
N LEU A 80 31.53 -9.66 -25.00
CA LEU A 80 31.00 -10.99 -24.77
C LEU A 80 29.47 -11.13 -24.90
N SER A 81 28.72 -10.04 -25.11
CA SER A 81 27.27 -10.17 -25.34
C SER A 81 26.70 -9.06 -26.22
N PRO A 82 26.07 -9.40 -27.35
CA PRO A 82 25.41 -8.43 -28.23
C PRO A 82 24.15 -7.79 -27.61
N GLU A 83 23.71 -8.23 -26.44
CA GLU A 83 22.49 -7.75 -25.76
C GLU A 83 22.73 -6.70 -24.66
N SER A 84 23.97 -6.27 -24.43
CA SER A 84 24.27 -5.29 -23.38
C SER A 84 23.82 -3.90 -23.79
N GLN A 85 22.76 -3.42 -23.13
CA GLN A 85 22.26 -2.07 -23.37
C GLN A 85 23.14 -1.06 -22.64
N PRO A 86 23.50 0.08 -23.28
CA PRO A 86 24.28 1.13 -22.64
C PRO A 86 23.53 1.70 -21.42
N LEU A 87 24.28 2.14 -20.41
CA LEU A 87 23.74 2.68 -19.16
C LEU A 87 22.74 3.82 -19.42
N SER A 88 23.02 4.67 -20.37
CA SER A 88 22.14 5.77 -20.78
C SER A 88 20.73 5.31 -21.20
N LYS A 89 20.64 4.17 -21.90
CA LYS A 89 19.37 3.59 -22.33
C LYS A 89 18.60 3.00 -21.13
N ARG A 90 19.28 2.26 -20.24
CA ARG A 90 18.70 1.71 -19.00
C ARG A 90 18.17 2.82 -18.07
N LEU A 91 18.93 3.92 -17.93
CA LEU A 91 18.51 5.10 -17.18
C LEU A 91 17.27 5.76 -17.79
N LYS A 92 17.19 5.83 -19.12
CA LYS A 92 16.04 6.37 -19.84
C LYS A 92 14.80 5.48 -19.65
N GLU A 93 14.96 4.16 -19.68
CA GLU A 93 13.87 3.20 -19.45
C GLU A 93 13.33 3.30 -18.03
N LEU A 94 14.18 3.34 -16.99
CA LEU A 94 13.78 3.54 -15.62
C LEU A 94 13.10 4.89 -15.38
N SER A 95 13.67 5.97 -15.90
CA SER A 95 13.06 7.30 -15.81
C SER A 95 11.73 7.35 -16.57
N GLY A 96 11.59 6.57 -17.63
CA GLY A 96 10.35 6.43 -18.39
C GLY A 96 9.18 5.86 -17.60
N LEU A 97 9.45 5.09 -16.52
CA LEU A 97 8.41 4.52 -15.64
C LEU A 97 7.73 5.58 -14.76
N LEU A 98 8.31 6.78 -14.62
CA LEU A 98 7.66 7.89 -13.94
C LEU A 98 6.75 8.70 -14.88
N ASN A 99 6.89 8.52 -16.20
CA ASN A 99 6.11 9.27 -17.16
C ASN A 99 4.71 8.68 -17.33
N VAL A 100 3.75 9.55 -17.65
CA VAL A 100 2.37 9.13 -17.94
C VAL A 100 2.36 8.25 -19.20
N ASN A 101 1.88 7.04 -19.05
CA ASN A 101 1.63 6.13 -20.16
C ASN A 101 0.29 6.51 -20.83
N ARG A 102 0.32 6.67 -22.16
CA ARG A 102 -0.86 7.10 -22.94
C ARG A 102 -2.03 6.13 -22.90
N GLN A 103 -1.79 4.84 -22.69
CA GLN A 103 -2.84 3.81 -22.66
C GLN A 103 -3.59 3.77 -21.33
N ILE A 104 -2.90 4.05 -20.23
CA ILE A 104 -3.46 3.98 -18.87
C ILE A 104 -3.65 5.36 -18.24
N HIS A 105 -3.24 6.44 -18.93
CA HIS A 105 -3.34 7.84 -18.49
C HIS A 105 -2.72 8.12 -17.10
N ALA A 106 -1.73 7.30 -16.72
CA ALA A 106 -1.01 7.37 -15.44
C ALA A 106 0.39 6.78 -15.58
N PRO A 107 1.32 7.04 -14.66
CA PRO A 107 2.55 6.25 -14.56
C PRO A 107 2.21 4.76 -14.36
N PRO A 108 2.91 3.84 -15.07
CA PRO A 108 2.61 2.43 -15.00
C PRO A 108 2.92 1.88 -13.60
N PRO A 109 2.01 1.12 -12.98
CA PRO A 109 2.34 0.35 -11.79
C PRO A 109 3.36 -0.73 -12.14
N VAL A 110 4.27 -0.99 -11.21
CA VAL A 110 5.40 -1.90 -11.37
C VAL A 110 5.39 -2.99 -10.31
N GLU A 111 5.97 -4.11 -10.65
CA GLU A 111 6.35 -5.16 -9.72
C GLU A 111 7.87 -5.09 -9.50
N PHE A 112 8.29 -4.89 -8.27
CA PHE A 112 9.66 -5.13 -7.84
C PHE A 112 9.76 -6.57 -7.32
N ARG A 113 10.66 -7.36 -7.91
CA ARG A 113 10.87 -8.75 -7.52
C ARG A 113 12.34 -9.00 -7.23
N TRP A 114 12.62 -9.58 -6.06
CA TRP A 114 13.95 -10.01 -5.68
C TRP A 114 13.90 -11.31 -4.87
N GLY A 115 14.28 -12.41 -5.49
CA GLY A 115 14.11 -13.73 -4.88
C GLY A 115 12.65 -14.04 -4.59
N SER A 116 12.32 -14.25 -3.32
CA SER A 116 10.95 -14.48 -2.84
C SER A 116 10.17 -13.19 -2.58
N MET A 117 10.85 -12.05 -2.52
CA MET A 117 10.22 -10.75 -2.30
C MET A 117 9.53 -10.29 -3.57
N VAL A 118 8.24 -9.99 -3.47
CA VAL A 118 7.44 -9.38 -4.54
C VAL A 118 6.72 -8.18 -3.95
N PHE A 119 6.88 -7.01 -4.59
CA PHE A 119 6.27 -5.77 -4.15
C PHE A 119 5.61 -5.06 -5.33
N HIS A 120 4.29 -4.93 -5.30
CA HIS A 120 3.52 -4.19 -6.29
C HIS A 120 3.48 -2.72 -5.89
N ALA A 121 3.92 -1.83 -6.77
CA ALA A 121 4.13 -0.43 -6.43
C ALA A 121 3.98 0.52 -7.61
N ILE A 122 3.95 1.80 -7.31
CA ILE A 122 4.31 2.88 -8.24
C ILE A 122 5.67 3.43 -7.84
N ILE A 123 6.44 3.91 -8.81
CA ILE A 123 7.67 4.65 -8.50
C ILE A 123 7.26 6.07 -8.13
N GLU A 124 7.46 6.45 -6.86
CA GLU A 124 7.14 7.78 -6.36
C GLU A 124 8.29 8.76 -6.63
N LYS A 125 9.52 8.31 -6.37
CA LYS A 125 10.73 9.13 -6.56
C LYS A 125 11.84 8.32 -7.20
N LEU A 126 12.60 8.97 -8.06
CA LEU A 126 13.82 8.45 -8.68
C LEU A 126 14.89 9.54 -8.65
N GLY A 127 15.79 9.45 -7.67
CA GLY A 127 16.98 10.28 -7.59
C GLY A 127 18.12 9.67 -8.41
N ARG A 128 18.93 10.49 -9.05
CA ARG A 128 20.09 10.06 -9.84
C ARG A 128 21.33 10.83 -9.45
N LYS A 129 22.36 10.12 -8.98
CA LYS A 129 23.69 10.66 -8.68
C LYS A 129 24.70 10.03 -9.62
N VAL A 130 25.24 10.82 -10.55
CA VAL A 130 26.29 10.39 -11.48
C VAL A 130 27.63 10.62 -10.80
N THR A 131 28.45 9.58 -10.69
CA THR A 131 29.75 9.63 -10.01
C THR A 131 30.92 9.44 -10.95
N MET A 132 30.69 8.98 -12.20
CA MET A 132 31.70 8.81 -13.22
C MET A 132 31.13 9.06 -14.61
N PHE A 133 31.93 9.63 -15.48
CA PHE A 133 31.58 9.93 -16.88
C PHE A 133 32.58 9.30 -17.82
N HIS A 134 32.13 8.93 -19.00
CA HIS A 134 32.99 8.64 -20.15
C HIS A 134 33.63 9.92 -20.70
N PRO A 135 34.72 9.82 -21.50
CA PRO A 135 35.35 10.98 -22.09
C PRO A 135 34.42 11.83 -22.98
N ASP A 136 33.36 11.24 -23.51
CA ASP A 136 32.32 11.91 -24.30
C ASP A 136 31.25 12.64 -23.47
N GLY A 137 31.38 12.58 -22.11
CA GLY A 137 30.43 13.22 -21.19
C GLY A 137 29.21 12.34 -20.86
N THR A 138 29.11 11.13 -21.40
CA THR A 138 28.01 10.22 -21.02
C THR A 138 28.24 9.60 -19.63
N PRO A 139 27.16 9.37 -18.85
CA PRO A 139 27.29 8.70 -17.54
C PRO A 139 27.85 7.30 -17.66
N ALA A 140 28.92 7.01 -16.89
CA ALA A 140 29.56 5.72 -16.81
C ALA A 140 29.23 4.96 -15.51
N ARG A 141 29.00 5.73 -14.41
CA ARG A 141 28.62 5.17 -13.11
C ARG A 141 27.57 6.03 -12.45
N VAL A 142 26.48 5.38 -12.00
CA VAL A 142 25.31 6.06 -11.44
C VAL A 142 24.80 5.30 -10.24
N THR A 143 24.47 6.03 -9.18
CA THR A 143 23.67 5.55 -8.05
C THR A 143 22.25 6.12 -8.19
N LEU A 144 21.25 5.28 -8.16
CA LEU A 144 19.85 5.63 -8.23
C LEU A 144 19.19 5.41 -6.88
N SER A 145 18.63 6.47 -6.28
CA SER A 145 17.78 6.36 -5.10
C SER A 145 16.34 6.20 -5.57
N VAL A 146 15.75 5.05 -5.33
CA VAL A 146 14.38 4.71 -5.78
C VAL A 146 13.47 4.58 -4.58
N SER A 147 12.33 5.26 -4.61
CA SER A 147 11.24 5.09 -3.65
C SER A 147 10.02 4.56 -4.36
N PHE A 148 9.55 3.42 -3.89
CA PHE A 148 8.34 2.74 -4.33
C PHE A 148 7.25 2.92 -3.30
N LYS A 149 6.04 3.22 -3.75
CA LYS A 149 4.84 3.28 -2.92
C LYS A 149 3.91 2.16 -3.30
N GLU A 150 3.40 1.42 -2.32
CA GLU A 150 2.53 0.28 -2.55
C GLU A 150 1.36 0.63 -3.46
N TYR A 151 1.13 -0.20 -4.46
CA TYR A 151 0.01 -0.10 -5.37
C TYR A 151 -0.92 -1.30 -5.18
N ARG A 152 -2.17 -1.00 -4.86
CA ARG A 152 -3.25 -1.99 -4.79
C ARG A 152 -4.39 -1.56 -5.70
N THR A 153 -5.01 -2.53 -6.33
CA THR A 153 -6.24 -2.31 -7.07
C THR A 153 -7.41 -2.08 -6.12
N LEU A 154 -8.46 -1.39 -6.60
CA LEU A 154 -9.68 -1.20 -5.80
C LEU A 154 -10.26 -2.53 -5.32
N LYS A 155 -10.21 -3.58 -6.16
CA LYS A 155 -10.65 -4.93 -5.83
C LYS A 155 -9.87 -5.50 -4.65
N GLU A 156 -8.53 -5.45 -4.68
CA GLU A 156 -7.68 -5.89 -3.57
C GLU A 156 -7.92 -5.09 -2.30
N LEU A 157 -8.20 -3.78 -2.42
CA LEU A 157 -8.53 -2.94 -1.28
C LEU A 157 -9.89 -3.28 -0.66
N ILE A 158 -10.88 -3.71 -1.45
CA ILE A 158 -12.20 -4.13 -0.96
C ILE A 158 -12.13 -5.54 -0.35
N GLU A 159 -11.37 -6.44 -0.97
CA GLU A 159 -11.23 -7.84 -0.54
C GLU A 159 -10.19 -8.03 0.57
N ASP A 160 -9.43 -6.97 0.96
CA ASP A 160 -8.41 -7.05 2.00
C ASP A 160 -9.08 -7.33 3.36
N PRO A 161 -8.81 -8.49 3.99
CA PRO A 161 -9.34 -8.82 5.32
C PRO A 161 -8.86 -7.85 6.42
N ARG A 162 -7.85 -7.01 6.17
CA ARG A 162 -7.44 -5.91 7.05
C ARG A 162 -8.47 -4.79 7.15
N ARG A 163 -9.49 -4.79 6.28
CA ARG A 163 -10.70 -3.95 6.40
C ARG A 163 -11.73 -4.52 7.38
N GLU A 164 -11.30 -5.28 8.34
CA GLU A 164 -12.13 -5.58 9.50
C GLU A 164 -12.39 -4.32 10.34
N SER A 165 -12.74 -3.23 9.68
CA SER A 165 -13.20 -2.01 10.31
C SER A 165 -14.72 -2.00 10.35
N ALA A 166 -15.23 -1.67 11.49
CA ALA A 166 -16.50 -0.98 11.79
C ALA A 166 -17.84 -1.53 11.28
N ASP A 167 -17.94 -2.25 10.18
CA ASP A 167 -19.17 -2.88 9.70
C ASP A 167 -19.42 -4.29 10.24
N LYS A 168 -18.58 -4.75 11.17
CA LYS A 168 -18.78 -6.02 11.86
C LYS A 168 -19.57 -5.79 13.12
N THR A 169 -20.37 -6.77 13.44
CA THR A 169 -21.07 -6.96 14.71
C THR A 169 -20.25 -6.41 15.89
N LYS A 170 -20.65 -5.27 16.42
CA LYS A 170 -20.01 -4.64 17.59
C LYS A 170 -20.63 -5.22 18.85
N ARG A 171 -19.88 -5.25 19.94
CA ARG A 171 -20.43 -5.49 21.27
C ARG A 171 -20.41 -4.19 22.07
N ARG A 172 -21.54 -3.90 22.73
CA ARG A 172 -21.71 -2.72 23.55
C ARG A 172 -22.26 -3.09 24.90
N VAL A 173 -21.77 -2.43 25.93
CA VAL A 173 -22.34 -2.53 27.29
C VAL A 173 -23.38 -1.41 27.44
N THR A 174 -24.57 -1.76 27.96
CA THR A 174 -25.63 -0.80 28.24
C THR A 174 -25.27 0.04 29.47
N ILE A 175 -25.46 1.36 29.37
CA ILE A 175 -25.19 2.31 30.46
C ILE A 175 -26.50 2.93 30.93
N GLY A 176 -26.89 2.67 32.16
CA GLY A 176 -28.11 3.22 32.73
C GLY A 176 -29.40 2.61 32.14
N LYS A 177 -30.50 3.37 32.18
CA LYS A 177 -31.79 2.97 31.59
C LYS A 177 -31.85 3.38 30.12
N GLU A 178 -31.01 2.82 29.28
CA GLU A 178 -31.06 3.06 27.84
C GLU A 178 -32.22 2.26 27.21
N GLN A 179 -32.79 2.82 26.15
CA GLN A 179 -33.85 2.16 25.38
C GLN A 179 -33.25 1.64 24.07
N LEU A 180 -33.67 0.46 23.61
CA LEU A 180 -33.09 -0.18 22.42
C LEU A 180 -33.20 0.70 21.17
N TRP A 181 -34.34 1.39 20.99
CA TRP A 181 -34.55 2.33 19.88
C TRP A 181 -33.62 3.55 19.94
N ALA A 182 -33.24 4.02 21.12
CA ALA A 182 -32.32 5.14 21.29
C ALA A 182 -30.87 4.70 21.01
N ILE A 183 -30.55 3.45 21.31
CA ILE A 183 -29.26 2.83 20.96
C ILE A 183 -29.18 2.69 19.43
N ALA A 184 -30.24 2.17 18.79
CA ALA A 184 -30.32 2.03 17.34
C ALA A 184 -30.18 3.36 16.61
N ALA A 185 -30.91 4.40 17.07
CA ALA A 185 -30.80 5.75 16.49
C ALA A 185 -29.38 6.31 16.53
N ARG A 186 -28.61 5.99 17.56
CA ARG A 186 -27.23 6.47 17.73
C ARG A 186 -26.20 5.66 16.93
N GLU A 187 -26.40 4.36 16.79
CA GLU A 187 -25.44 3.46 16.12
C GLU A 187 -25.71 3.33 14.62
N TYR A 188 -26.98 3.43 14.19
CA TYR A 188 -27.43 3.21 12.81
C TYR A 188 -28.06 4.45 12.16
N ASP A 189 -28.08 5.57 12.86
CA ASP A 189 -28.81 6.78 12.43
C ASP A 189 -30.31 6.54 12.15
N SER A 190 -30.85 5.42 12.64
CA SER A 190 -32.23 4.97 12.44
C SER A 190 -32.77 4.31 13.68
N ALA A 191 -33.83 4.88 14.28
CA ALA A 191 -34.46 4.30 15.44
C ALA A 191 -35.21 3.00 15.12
N SER A 192 -35.62 2.78 13.87
CA SER A 192 -36.36 1.58 13.43
C SER A 192 -35.49 0.31 13.45
N GLU A 193 -34.15 0.46 13.39
CA GLU A 193 -33.20 -0.65 13.38
C GLU A 193 -33.04 -1.34 14.76
N TRP A 194 -33.83 -0.93 15.76
CA TRP A 194 -33.83 -1.60 17.07
C TRP A 194 -34.20 -3.09 16.97
N VAL A 195 -34.99 -3.47 15.96
CA VAL A 195 -35.42 -4.85 15.70
C VAL A 195 -34.20 -5.75 15.42
N LEU A 196 -33.24 -5.27 14.64
CA LEU A 196 -32.01 -6.02 14.35
C LEU A 196 -31.18 -6.27 15.61
N ILE A 197 -31.15 -5.29 16.52
CA ILE A 197 -30.45 -5.44 17.79
C ILE A 197 -31.19 -6.46 18.65
N ALA A 198 -32.55 -6.41 18.71
CA ALA A 198 -33.35 -7.35 19.49
C ALA A 198 -33.15 -8.79 19.00
N GLU A 199 -33.24 -9.02 17.68
CA GLU A 199 -33.03 -10.34 17.08
C GLU A 199 -31.61 -10.87 17.31
N ALA A 200 -30.58 -10.03 17.17
CA ALA A 200 -29.19 -10.44 17.37
C ALA A 200 -28.82 -10.79 18.82
N ASN A 201 -29.71 -10.42 19.78
CA ASN A 201 -29.51 -10.66 21.21
C ASN A 201 -30.59 -11.56 21.84
N ASP A 202 -31.44 -12.17 21.01
CA ASP A 202 -32.57 -13.03 21.46
C ASP A 202 -33.48 -12.33 22.49
N LEU A 203 -33.76 -11.03 22.30
CA LEU A 203 -34.60 -10.26 23.21
C LEU A 203 -36.08 -10.31 22.77
N ASP A 204 -36.90 -11.00 23.52
CA ASP A 204 -38.37 -11.05 23.28
C ASP A 204 -39.05 -9.71 23.60
N ASP A 205 -38.59 -9.00 24.62
CA ASP A 205 -39.07 -7.66 24.98
C ASP A 205 -37.92 -6.64 24.88
N PRO A 206 -37.99 -5.65 23.94
CA PRO A 206 -36.98 -4.62 23.77
C PRO A 206 -36.80 -3.71 25.00
N ARG A 207 -37.65 -3.83 26.01
CA ARG A 207 -37.58 -3.09 27.28
C ARG A 207 -36.81 -3.80 28.37
N ASP A 208 -36.55 -5.08 28.20
CA ASP A 208 -35.85 -5.92 29.21
C ASP A 208 -34.33 -5.83 29.07
N ILE A 209 -33.84 -4.58 28.99
CA ILE A 209 -32.40 -4.29 28.96
C ILE A 209 -32.00 -3.72 30.32
N LYS A 210 -31.00 -4.33 30.93
CA LYS A 210 -30.45 -3.90 32.23
C LYS A 210 -29.14 -3.19 32.07
N PRO A 211 -28.82 -2.23 32.93
CA PRO A 211 -27.49 -1.64 32.96
C PRO A 211 -26.42 -2.71 33.16
N GLY A 212 -25.39 -2.70 32.30
CA GLY A 212 -24.30 -3.68 32.30
C GLY A 212 -24.49 -4.86 31.36
N ASP A 213 -25.64 -5.01 30.70
CA ASP A 213 -25.85 -6.06 29.71
C ASP A 213 -24.98 -5.81 28.46
N TRP A 214 -24.49 -6.91 27.92
CA TRP A 214 -23.76 -6.90 26.67
C TRP A 214 -24.72 -7.07 25.51
N LEU A 215 -24.78 -6.08 24.65
CA LEU A 215 -25.56 -6.13 23.42
C LEU A 215 -24.64 -6.34 22.21
N THR A 216 -25.00 -7.32 21.41
CA THR A 216 -24.46 -7.54 20.09
C THR A 216 -25.15 -6.60 19.09
N MET A 217 -24.36 -5.77 18.42
CA MET A 217 -24.83 -4.80 17.44
C MET A 217 -24.50 -5.34 16.05
N PRO A 218 -25.46 -5.93 15.31
CA PRO A 218 -25.19 -6.48 13.99
C PRO A 218 -24.83 -5.37 12.98
N ALA A 219 -24.09 -5.71 11.95
CA ALA A 219 -23.86 -4.82 10.81
C ALA A 219 -25.17 -4.67 10.02
N VAL A 220 -25.49 -3.44 9.59
CA VAL A 220 -26.63 -3.18 8.69
C VAL A 220 -26.10 -3.07 7.27
N GLU A 221 -26.46 -4.04 6.41
CA GLU A 221 -26.21 -3.95 4.98
C GLU A 221 -27.27 -3.02 4.36
N TYR A 222 -26.88 -1.77 4.08
CA TYR A 222 -27.73 -0.91 3.25
C TYR A 222 -27.56 -1.33 1.80
N ASP A 223 -28.60 -1.93 1.24
CA ASP A 223 -28.70 -2.16 -0.20
C ASP A 223 -28.81 -0.82 -0.95
N HIS A 224 -27.69 -0.33 -1.49
CA HIS A 224 -27.63 0.90 -2.27
C HIS A 224 -28.24 0.77 -3.69
N ALA A 225 -28.96 -0.31 -3.98
CA ALA A 225 -29.54 -0.56 -5.30
C ALA A 225 -30.94 0.04 -5.53
N ALA A 226 -31.49 0.80 -4.56
CA ALA A 226 -32.83 1.39 -4.68
C ALA A 226 -32.79 2.93 -4.52
N ARG A 227 -32.19 3.63 -5.50
CA ARG A 227 -32.56 5.03 -5.84
C ARG A 227 -32.27 5.33 -7.29
#